data_67821e198ebf1421b3bbf980bb424de7
#
_entry.id   67821e198ebf1421b3bbf980bb424de7
#
_cell.length_a   1.000
_cell.length_b   1.000
_cell.length_c   1.000
_cell.angle_alpha   90.00
_cell.angle_beta   90.00
_cell.angle_gamma   90.00
#
_symmetry.space_group_name_H-M   'P 1'
#
loop_
_entity.id
_entity.type
_entity.pdbx_description
1 polymer ?
#
loop_
_entity_poly.entity_id
_entity_poly.type
_entity_poly.pdbx_seq_one_letter_code
_entity_poly.pdbx_strand_id
1 'polypeptide(L)'
;MPVSPHFLPKAILFDCDGTLLLTADLHFEAIAEAALAQGADMPRDWYMSLTGLGRKDLFAHFTKDFGLSLDVPRLIQDSIAMTVALAPRATENLAVTALLRTVSGRMPLALVTNSEAPIATSFLAATGLADHFDTIVTVEEAQTPKPAPDLYLLAAGRLGIPIHLCLVLEDSAQGVEAA
;
A
#
# COMPACT_ATOMS: atom_id res chain seq x y z
N MET A 1 4.33 -8.45 18.54
CA MET A 1 4.14 -8.65 20.00
C MET A 1 2.78 -8.11 20.40
N PRO A 2 2.05 -8.70 21.36
CA PRO A 2 0.79 -8.12 21.81
C PRO A 2 1.06 -6.74 22.42
N VAL A 3 0.23 -5.77 22.05
CA VAL A 3 0.31 -4.40 22.58
C VAL A 3 0.04 -4.45 24.09
N SER A 4 0.89 -3.80 24.87
CA SER A 4 0.68 -3.68 26.33
C SER A 4 -0.66 -2.98 26.60
N PRO A 5 -1.47 -3.41 27.58
CA PRO A 5 -2.75 -2.78 27.92
C PRO A 5 -2.61 -1.30 28.36
N HIS A 6 -1.40 -0.81 28.56
CA HIS A 6 -1.09 0.58 28.93
C HIS A 6 -0.38 1.36 27.80
N PHE A 7 -0.26 0.77 26.58
CA PHE A 7 0.33 1.47 25.46
C PHE A 7 -0.64 2.54 24.94
N LEU A 8 -0.21 3.79 25.04
CA LEU A 8 -0.90 4.94 24.46
C LEU A 8 -0.07 5.47 23.29
N PRO A 9 -0.48 5.20 22.05
CA PRO A 9 0.25 5.67 20.87
C PRO A 9 0.23 7.20 20.80
N LYS A 10 1.33 7.77 20.31
CA LYS A 10 1.45 9.20 20.01
C LYS A 10 1.29 9.54 18.53
N ALA A 11 1.28 8.54 17.67
CA ALA A 11 0.98 8.64 16.26
C ALA A 11 0.38 7.32 15.77
N ILE A 12 -0.39 7.37 14.68
CA ILE A 12 -0.87 6.18 13.99
C ILE A 12 -0.38 6.21 12.55
N LEU A 13 0.19 5.09 12.11
CA LEU A 13 0.69 4.88 10.76
C LEU A 13 -0.26 3.87 10.08
N PHE A 14 -0.93 4.31 9.04
CA PHE A 14 -1.91 3.50 8.31
C PHE A 14 -1.27 2.95 7.04
N ASP A 15 -1.37 1.66 6.82
CA ASP A 15 -1.23 1.13 5.48
C ASP A 15 -2.44 1.53 4.62
N CYS A 16 -2.30 1.47 3.30
CA CYS A 16 -3.31 1.88 2.35
C CYS A 16 -4.17 0.72 1.86
N ASP A 17 -3.53 -0.19 1.11
CA ASP A 17 -4.16 -1.19 0.24
C ASP A 17 -4.57 -2.45 1.01
N GLY A 18 -5.85 -2.65 1.23
CA GLY A 18 -6.39 -3.71 2.08
C GLY A 18 -6.70 -3.23 3.50
N THR A 19 -5.93 -2.28 4.01
CA THR A 19 -6.12 -1.68 5.35
C THR A 19 -7.10 -0.51 5.31
N LEU A 20 -6.71 0.61 4.72
CA LEU A 20 -7.53 1.83 4.65
C LEU A 20 -8.60 1.72 3.55
N LEU A 21 -8.22 1.17 2.41
CA LEU A 21 -9.04 1.05 1.20
C LEU A 21 -9.06 -0.41 0.71
N LEU A 22 -10.22 -0.84 0.22
CA LEU A 22 -10.42 -2.17 -0.34
C LEU A 22 -10.08 -2.14 -1.84
N THR A 23 -8.80 -2.25 -2.18
CA THR A 23 -8.24 -2.00 -3.52
C THR A 23 -7.68 -3.24 -4.21
N ALA A 24 -7.65 -4.40 -3.55
CA ALA A 24 -7.01 -5.61 -4.06
C ALA A 24 -7.53 -6.02 -5.46
N ASP A 25 -8.85 -5.93 -5.68
CA ASP A 25 -9.46 -6.26 -6.98
C ASP A 25 -9.10 -5.25 -8.07
N LEU A 26 -8.96 -3.97 -7.73
CA LEU A 26 -8.58 -2.92 -8.67
C LEU A 26 -7.12 -3.08 -9.11
N HIS A 27 -6.23 -3.41 -8.17
CA HIS A 27 -4.84 -3.73 -8.49
C HIS A 27 -4.75 -4.96 -9.40
N PHE A 28 -5.47 -6.03 -9.07
CA PHE A 28 -5.49 -7.23 -9.90
C PHE A 28 -5.98 -6.93 -11.32
N GLU A 29 -7.12 -6.23 -11.46
CA GLU A 29 -7.69 -5.86 -12.76
C GLU A 29 -6.66 -5.11 -13.62
N ALA A 30 -6.04 -4.06 -13.05
CA ALA A 30 -5.05 -3.25 -13.77
C ALA A 30 -3.78 -4.04 -14.15
N ILE A 31 -3.27 -4.86 -13.24
CA ILE A 31 -2.06 -5.67 -13.44
C ILE A 31 -2.32 -6.78 -14.47
N ALA A 32 -3.46 -7.46 -14.38
CA ALA A 32 -3.84 -8.52 -15.30
C ALA A 32 -4.08 -7.97 -16.72
N GLU A 33 -4.73 -6.82 -16.85
CA GLU A 33 -4.94 -6.17 -18.16
C GLU A 33 -3.62 -5.72 -18.79
N ALA A 34 -2.69 -5.16 -18.00
CA ALA A 34 -1.37 -4.80 -18.50
C ALA A 34 -0.57 -6.03 -18.95
N ALA A 35 -0.66 -7.15 -18.24
CA ALA A 35 -0.03 -8.41 -18.61
C ALA A 35 -0.65 -8.98 -19.90
N LEU A 36 -1.98 -8.94 -20.02
CA LEU A 36 -2.71 -9.40 -21.19
C LEU A 36 -2.36 -8.61 -22.46
N ALA A 37 -2.12 -7.30 -22.33
CA ALA A 37 -1.66 -6.44 -23.43
C ALA A 37 -0.30 -6.87 -23.98
N GLN A 38 0.50 -7.62 -23.21
CA GLN A 38 1.74 -8.25 -23.65
C GLN A 38 1.58 -9.75 -23.97
N GLY A 39 0.34 -10.24 -24.07
CA GLY A 39 0.02 -11.63 -24.41
C GLY A 39 0.16 -12.63 -23.26
N ALA A 40 0.21 -12.16 -22.00
CA ALA A 40 0.32 -13.02 -20.82
C ALA A 40 -0.95 -12.95 -19.97
N ASP A 41 -1.54 -14.12 -19.70
CA ASP A 41 -2.70 -14.25 -18.81
C ASP A 41 -2.22 -14.49 -17.37
N MET A 42 -2.65 -13.63 -16.44
CA MET A 42 -2.25 -13.72 -15.02
C MET A 42 -3.35 -14.41 -14.21
N PRO A 43 -3.10 -15.63 -13.67
CA PRO A 43 -4.08 -16.31 -12.85
C PRO A 43 -4.37 -15.55 -11.55
N ARG A 44 -5.65 -15.29 -11.27
CA ARG A 44 -6.07 -14.53 -10.09
C ARG A 44 -5.58 -15.16 -8.78
N ASP A 45 -5.74 -16.48 -8.64
CA ASP A 45 -5.35 -17.19 -7.41
C ASP A 45 -3.84 -17.11 -7.16
N TRP A 46 -3.04 -17.15 -8.24
CA TRP A 46 -1.60 -16.95 -8.14
C TRP A 46 -1.28 -15.52 -7.65
N TYR A 47 -1.90 -14.51 -8.27
CA TYR A 47 -1.72 -13.11 -7.85
C TYR A 47 -2.11 -12.91 -6.37
N MET A 48 -3.28 -13.42 -5.97
CA MET A 48 -3.78 -13.26 -4.60
C MET A 48 -2.89 -13.93 -3.55
N SER A 49 -2.13 -14.96 -3.91
CA SER A 49 -1.15 -15.60 -3.02
C SER A 49 0.10 -14.74 -2.75
N LEU A 50 0.30 -13.68 -3.53
CA LEU A 50 1.45 -12.78 -3.48
C LEU A 50 1.06 -11.32 -3.13
N THR A 51 -0.14 -11.10 -2.61
CA THR A 51 -0.57 -9.76 -2.18
C THR A 51 0.39 -9.17 -1.14
N GLY A 52 0.61 -7.85 -1.23
CA GLY A 52 1.58 -7.13 -0.39
C GLY A 52 2.96 -6.94 -1.05
N LEU A 53 3.29 -7.68 -2.11
CA LEU A 53 4.50 -7.42 -2.89
C LEU A 53 4.36 -6.15 -3.74
N GLY A 54 5.46 -5.39 -3.83
CA GLY A 54 5.57 -4.31 -4.81
C GLY A 54 5.58 -4.86 -6.25
N ARG A 55 5.14 -4.04 -7.23
CA ARG A 55 5.03 -4.44 -8.65
C ARG A 55 6.29 -5.04 -9.23
N LYS A 56 7.45 -4.49 -8.90
CA LYS A 56 8.74 -4.98 -9.40
C LYS A 56 8.95 -6.45 -9.04
N ASP A 57 8.75 -6.80 -7.78
CA ASP A 57 8.95 -8.16 -7.29
C ASP A 57 7.83 -9.10 -7.77
N LEU A 58 6.59 -8.63 -7.78
CA LEU A 58 5.47 -9.35 -8.35
C LEU A 58 5.72 -9.77 -9.81
N PHE A 59 6.15 -8.84 -10.66
CA PHE A 59 6.42 -9.15 -12.07
C PHE A 59 7.68 -9.99 -12.27
N ALA A 60 8.68 -9.86 -11.39
CA ALA A 60 9.82 -10.77 -11.39
C ALA A 60 9.40 -12.21 -11.08
N HIS A 61 8.52 -12.41 -10.10
CA HIS A 61 7.91 -13.71 -9.81
C HIS A 61 7.06 -14.21 -10.99
N PHE A 62 6.20 -13.36 -11.54
CA PHE A 62 5.32 -13.73 -12.65
C PHE A 62 6.11 -14.23 -13.88
N THR A 63 7.10 -13.48 -14.32
CA THR A 63 7.93 -13.88 -15.47
C THR A 63 8.70 -15.17 -15.20
N LYS A 64 9.20 -15.35 -13.97
CA LYS A 64 9.95 -16.55 -13.57
C LYS A 64 9.05 -17.79 -13.49
N ASP A 65 7.92 -17.69 -12.77
CA ASP A 65 7.07 -18.84 -12.47
C ASP A 65 6.36 -19.39 -13.73
N PHE A 66 6.05 -18.51 -14.68
CA PHE A 66 5.38 -18.88 -15.94
C PHE A 66 6.34 -18.94 -17.14
N GLY A 67 7.64 -18.72 -16.95
CA GLY A 67 8.63 -18.77 -18.04
C GLY A 67 8.41 -17.73 -19.11
N LEU A 68 7.92 -16.53 -18.74
CA LEU A 68 7.52 -15.48 -19.68
C LEU A 68 8.68 -14.53 -19.98
N SER A 69 8.68 -13.97 -21.19
CA SER A 69 9.58 -12.89 -21.61
C SER A 69 8.74 -11.64 -21.88
N LEU A 70 8.63 -10.76 -20.87
CA LEU A 70 7.80 -9.54 -20.93
C LEU A 70 8.69 -8.30 -20.78
N ASP A 71 8.24 -7.18 -21.33
CA ASP A 71 8.80 -5.85 -21.03
C ASP A 71 8.33 -5.40 -19.64
N VAL A 72 9.07 -5.82 -18.60
CA VAL A 72 8.71 -5.54 -17.20
C VAL A 72 8.66 -4.04 -16.89
N PRO A 73 9.59 -3.18 -17.34
CA PRO A 73 9.47 -1.73 -17.18
C PRO A 73 8.15 -1.17 -17.73
N ARG A 74 7.77 -1.58 -18.94
CA ARG A 74 6.52 -1.19 -19.56
C ARG A 74 5.31 -1.72 -18.81
N LEU A 75 5.37 -2.97 -18.36
CA LEU A 75 4.32 -3.61 -17.58
C LEU A 75 4.04 -2.86 -16.26
N ILE A 76 5.10 -2.42 -15.58
CA ILE A 76 4.98 -1.59 -14.38
C ILE A 76 4.27 -0.27 -14.73
N GLN A 77 4.75 0.44 -15.75
CA GLN A 77 4.20 1.73 -16.15
C GLN A 77 2.73 1.64 -16.55
N ASP A 78 2.38 0.67 -17.40
CA ASP A 78 1.01 0.49 -17.89
C ASP A 78 0.07 0.10 -16.73
N SER A 79 0.50 -0.82 -15.85
CA SER A 79 -0.31 -1.22 -14.68
C SER A 79 -0.52 -0.10 -13.67
N ILE A 80 0.45 0.79 -13.47
CA ILE A 80 0.28 1.99 -12.64
C ILE A 80 -0.77 2.91 -13.25
N ALA A 81 -0.65 3.21 -14.54
CA ALA A 81 -1.59 4.09 -15.24
C ALA A 81 -3.03 3.54 -15.20
N MET A 82 -3.19 2.23 -15.41
CA MET A 82 -4.49 1.55 -15.31
C MET A 82 -5.04 1.57 -13.87
N THR A 83 -4.22 1.34 -12.85
CA THR A 83 -4.66 1.43 -11.45
C THR A 83 -5.12 2.84 -11.10
N VAL A 84 -4.39 3.87 -11.54
CA VAL A 84 -4.81 5.27 -11.37
C VAL A 84 -6.15 5.56 -12.03
N ALA A 85 -6.39 5.04 -13.24
CA ALA A 85 -7.67 5.19 -13.94
C ALA A 85 -8.84 4.51 -13.21
N LEU A 86 -8.57 3.46 -12.44
CA LEU A 86 -9.56 2.76 -11.63
C LEU A 86 -9.81 3.42 -10.26
N ALA A 87 -9.04 4.43 -9.86
CA ALA A 87 -9.16 5.06 -8.55
C ALA A 87 -10.58 5.52 -8.16
N PRO A 88 -11.44 6.03 -9.08
CA PRO A 88 -12.82 6.37 -8.72
C PRO A 88 -13.68 5.20 -8.24
N ARG A 89 -13.21 3.97 -8.41
CA ARG A 89 -13.90 2.74 -7.94
C ARG A 89 -13.40 2.27 -6.58
N ALA A 90 -12.40 2.95 -5.99
CA ALA A 90 -11.87 2.59 -4.69
C ALA A 90 -12.95 2.73 -3.61
N THR A 91 -13.02 1.76 -2.71
CA THR A 91 -13.95 1.74 -1.60
C THR A 91 -13.22 1.77 -0.27
N GLU A 92 -13.78 2.48 0.70
CA GLU A 92 -13.22 2.58 2.03
C GLU A 92 -13.42 1.29 2.84
N ASN A 93 -12.43 0.93 3.65
CA ASN A 93 -12.65 0.06 4.79
C ASN A 93 -13.31 0.88 5.91
N LEU A 94 -14.62 0.80 6.01
CA LEU A 94 -15.42 1.67 6.88
C LEU A 94 -15.00 1.61 8.36
N ALA A 95 -14.51 0.48 8.84
CA ALA A 95 -14.05 0.35 10.22
C ALA A 95 -12.77 1.16 10.47
N VAL A 96 -11.82 1.08 9.53
CA VAL A 96 -10.53 1.79 9.62
C VAL A 96 -10.70 3.28 9.35
N THR A 97 -11.51 3.66 8.37
CA THR A 97 -11.74 5.08 8.06
C THR A 97 -12.59 5.79 9.11
N ALA A 98 -13.47 5.09 9.84
CA ALA A 98 -14.14 5.64 11.01
C ALA A 98 -13.13 5.95 12.14
N LEU A 99 -12.16 5.06 12.37
CA LEU A 99 -11.06 5.34 13.31
C LEU A 99 -10.23 6.54 12.83
N LEU A 100 -9.81 6.55 11.56
CA LEU A 100 -9.06 7.66 10.95
C LEU A 100 -9.75 9.01 11.23
N ARG A 101 -11.04 9.12 10.90
CA ARG A 101 -11.83 10.35 11.11
C ARG A 101 -11.95 10.72 12.59
N THR A 102 -11.97 9.74 13.48
CA THR A 102 -12.07 9.99 14.93
C THR A 102 -10.77 10.58 15.49
N VAL A 103 -9.61 10.16 14.99
CA VAL A 103 -8.29 10.57 15.50
C VAL A 103 -7.66 11.72 14.73
N SER A 104 -8.15 12.01 13.54
CA SER A 104 -7.68 13.12 12.68
C SER A 104 -7.77 14.47 13.41
N GLY A 105 -6.69 15.25 13.32
CA GLY A 105 -6.56 16.52 14.03
C GLY A 105 -6.34 16.40 15.55
N ARG A 106 -6.26 15.18 16.10
CA ARG A 106 -6.04 14.93 17.52
C ARG A 106 -4.66 14.34 17.82
N MET A 107 -4.06 13.70 16.84
CA MET A 107 -2.70 13.14 16.90
C MET A 107 -2.10 13.08 15.50
N PRO A 108 -0.76 13.02 15.37
CA PRO A 108 -0.07 12.86 14.10
C PRO A 108 -0.45 11.54 13.40
N LEU A 109 -0.73 11.62 12.09
CA LEU A 109 -1.14 10.49 11.25
C LEU A 109 -0.28 10.42 9.99
N ALA A 110 0.12 9.21 9.59
CA ALA A 110 0.79 8.98 8.33
C ALA A 110 0.10 7.86 7.53
N LEU A 111 0.07 8.02 6.20
CA LEU A 111 -0.13 6.91 5.29
C LEU A 111 1.22 6.31 4.90
N VAL A 112 1.34 4.97 4.90
CA VAL A 112 2.59 4.27 4.61
C VAL A 112 2.30 3.05 3.73
N THR A 113 2.67 3.08 2.47
CA THR A 113 2.28 2.05 1.50
C THR A 113 3.44 1.57 0.62
N ASN A 114 3.37 0.30 0.18
CA ASN A 114 4.21 -0.24 -0.90
C ASN A 114 3.69 0.14 -2.30
N SER A 115 2.59 0.88 -2.39
CA SER A 115 2.10 1.42 -3.66
C SER A 115 2.89 2.64 -4.09
N GLU A 116 2.93 2.87 -5.40
CA GLU A 116 3.59 4.01 -6.01
C GLU A 116 2.81 5.31 -5.75
N ALA A 117 3.51 6.42 -5.66
CA ALA A 117 2.95 7.74 -5.34
C ALA A 117 1.75 8.14 -6.20
N PRO A 118 1.72 7.91 -7.53
CA PRO A 118 0.55 8.23 -8.35
C PRO A 118 -0.70 7.44 -7.92
N ILE A 119 -0.54 6.20 -7.50
CA ILE A 119 -1.64 5.32 -7.08
C ILE A 119 -2.18 5.79 -5.72
N ALA A 120 -1.31 5.90 -4.72
CA ALA A 120 -1.70 6.33 -3.38
C ALA A 120 -2.42 7.70 -3.43
N THR A 121 -1.86 8.65 -4.18
CA THR A 121 -2.45 9.99 -4.34
C THR A 121 -3.81 9.93 -5.03
N SER A 122 -3.96 9.13 -6.09
CA SER A 122 -5.24 9.02 -6.80
C SER A 122 -6.33 8.38 -5.95
N PHE A 123 -6.01 7.34 -5.18
CA PHE A 123 -6.95 6.68 -4.27
C PHE A 123 -7.39 7.61 -3.13
N LEU A 124 -6.45 8.33 -2.52
CA LEU A 124 -6.76 9.30 -1.47
C LEU A 124 -7.62 10.47 -2.01
N ALA A 125 -7.32 10.95 -3.22
CA ALA A 125 -8.12 12.00 -3.86
C ALA A 125 -9.54 11.52 -4.17
N ALA A 126 -9.69 10.31 -4.71
CA ALA A 126 -10.99 9.74 -5.06
C ALA A 126 -11.89 9.50 -3.83
N THR A 127 -11.29 9.21 -2.67
CA THR A 127 -12.02 8.95 -1.41
C THR A 127 -12.10 10.16 -0.48
N GLY A 128 -11.41 11.26 -0.80
CA GLY A 128 -11.38 12.47 0.03
C GLY A 128 -10.63 12.29 1.35
N LEU A 129 -9.71 11.32 1.43
CA LEU A 129 -9.00 10.99 2.68
C LEU A 129 -7.64 11.68 2.82
N ALA A 130 -7.15 12.37 1.78
CA ALA A 130 -5.80 12.95 1.77
C ALA A 130 -5.53 13.91 2.94
N ASP A 131 -6.51 14.79 3.24
CA ASP A 131 -6.36 15.85 4.25
C ASP A 131 -6.33 15.33 5.70
N HIS A 132 -6.55 14.03 5.91
CA HIS A 132 -6.45 13.42 7.23
C HIS A 132 -5.01 13.11 7.65
N PHE A 133 -4.06 13.09 6.70
CA PHE A 133 -2.68 12.68 6.96
C PHE A 133 -1.71 13.86 6.98
N ASP A 134 -0.85 13.91 8.00
CA ASP A 134 0.23 14.89 8.10
C ASP A 134 1.39 14.56 7.15
N THR A 135 1.55 13.27 6.79
CA THR A 135 2.52 12.81 5.80
C THR A 135 2.05 11.54 5.09
N ILE A 136 2.47 11.40 3.85
CA ILE A 136 2.26 10.21 3.02
C ILE A 136 3.66 9.70 2.65
N VAL A 137 3.88 8.40 2.82
CA VAL A 137 5.13 7.73 2.48
C VAL A 137 4.83 6.58 1.52
N THR A 138 5.44 6.60 0.35
CA THR A 138 5.24 5.65 -0.73
C THR A 138 6.52 4.86 -1.02
N VAL A 139 6.39 3.78 -1.80
CA VAL A 139 7.49 2.83 -2.02
C VAL A 139 8.77 3.49 -2.57
N GLU A 140 8.64 4.54 -3.36
CA GLU A 140 9.79 5.22 -3.99
C GLU A 140 10.65 6.01 -2.99
N GLU A 141 10.13 6.27 -1.79
CA GLU A 141 10.78 7.15 -0.82
C GLU A 141 11.73 6.42 0.14
N ALA A 142 11.71 5.09 0.17
CA ALA A 142 12.62 4.28 0.96
C ALA A 142 13.52 3.42 0.07
N GLN A 143 14.67 3.00 0.61
CA GLN A 143 15.58 2.13 -0.13
C GLN A 143 15.02 0.72 -0.27
N THR A 144 14.31 0.25 0.76
CA THR A 144 13.77 -1.10 0.81
C THR A 144 12.26 -1.04 1.15
N PRO A 145 11.39 -1.65 0.32
CA PRO A 145 9.96 -1.73 0.61
C PRO A 145 9.65 -2.68 1.79
N LYS A 146 8.41 -2.68 2.28
CA LYS A 146 7.94 -3.72 3.21
C LYS A 146 8.23 -5.11 2.58
N PRO A 147 8.78 -6.08 3.34
CA PRO A 147 8.78 -6.18 4.81
C PRO A 147 9.92 -5.48 5.55
N ALA A 148 10.79 -4.69 4.88
CA ALA A 148 11.75 -3.87 5.60
C ALA A 148 11.03 -2.73 6.36
N PRO A 149 11.56 -2.28 7.52
CA PRO A 149 10.91 -1.26 8.34
C PRO A 149 11.10 0.17 7.81
N ASP A 150 11.82 0.35 6.72
CA ASP A 150 12.32 1.65 6.21
C ASP A 150 11.20 2.67 6.03
N LEU A 151 10.06 2.27 5.45
CA LEU A 151 8.92 3.16 5.20
C LEU A 151 8.29 3.63 6.52
N TYR A 152 8.13 2.75 7.51
CA TYR A 152 7.58 3.11 8.81
C TYR A 152 8.54 3.99 9.61
N LEU A 153 9.84 3.70 9.55
CA LEU A 153 10.87 4.53 10.18
C LEU A 153 10.90 5.94 9.57
N LEU A 154 10.78 6.04 8.24
CA LEU A 154 10.71 7.32 7.53
C LEU A 154 9.46 8.12 7.95
N ALA A 155 8.29 7.48 8.00
CA ALA A 155 7.05 8.11 8.41
C ALA A 155 7.12 8.64 9.85
N ALA A 156 7.60 7.81 10.79
CA ALA A 156 7.80 8.21 12.19
C ALA A 156 8.77 9.39 12.30
N GLY A 157 9.87 9.36 11.53
CA GLY A 157 10.85 10.47 11.46
C GLY A 157 10.23 11.77 10.95
N ARG A 158 9.38 11.72 9.91
CA ARG A 158 8.67 12.90 9.39
C ARG A 158 7.67 13.48 10.39
N LEU A 159 7.01 12.63 11.16
CA LEU A 159 6.11 13.06 12.23
C LEU A 159 6.86 13.56 13.49
N GLY A 160 8.16 13.32 13.58
CA GLY A 160 8.96 13.64 14.76
C GLY A 160 8.60 12.78 15.99
N ILE A 161 8.04 11.59 15.78
CA ILE A 161 7.61 10.67 16.85
C ILE A 161 8.50 9.44 16.84
N PRO A 162 9.08 9.03 17.99
CA PRO A 162 9.82 7.78 18.09
C PRO A 162 8.97 6.58 17.67
N ILE A 163 9.53 5.70 16.83
CA ILE A 163 8.77 4.58 16.23
C ILE A 163 8.08 3.69 17.26
N HIS A 164 8.71 3.45 18.42
CA HIS A 164 8.13 2.66 19.51
C HIS A 164 6.91 3.31 20.19
N LEU A 165 6.58 4.56 19.86
CA LEU A 165 5.36 5.27 20.28
C LEU A 165 4.33 5.37 19.12
N CYS A 166 4.59 4.77 17.98
CA CYS A 166 3.65 4.70 16.88
C CYS A 166 2.85 3.39 16.94
N LEU A 167 1.57 3.46 16.58
CA LEU A 167 0.73 2.31 16.30
C LEU A 167 0.66 2.14 14.78
N VAL A 168 0.91 0.94 14.29
CA VAL A 168 0.72 0.60 12.88
C VAL A 168 -0.59 -0.15 12.70
N LEU A 169 -1.33 0.18 11.65
CA LEU A 169 -2.49 -0.57 11.18
C LEU A 169 -2.15 -1.19 9.82
N GLU A 170 -2.25 -2.51 9.74
CA GLU A 170 -1.81 -3.32 8.61
C GLU A 170 -2.67 -4.58 8.46
N ASP A 171 -2.81 -5.06 7.20
CA ASP A 171 -3.54 -6.30 6.87
C ASP A 171 -2.65 -7.37 6.24
N SER A 172 -1.46 -7.00 5.73
CA SER A 172 -0.55 -7.90 5.03
C SER A 172 0.52 -8.48 5.97
N ALA A 173 0.99 -9.71 5.67
CA ALA A 173 2.08 -10.33 6.42
C ALA A 173 3.38 -9.51 6.32
N GLN A 174 3.69 -8.97 5.12
CA GLN A 174 4.87 -8.14 4.88
C GLN A 174 4.80 -6.83 5.66
N GLY A 175 3.63 -6.23 5.73
CA GLY A 175 3.46 -4.99 6.47
C GLY A 175 3.52 -5.17 7.99
N VAL A 176 2.98 -6.28 8.50
CA VAL A 176 3.11 -6.65 9.93
C VAL A 176 4.55 -6.98 10.30
N GLU A 177 5.33 -7.60 9.38
CA GLU A 177 6.76 -7.85 9.61
C GLU A 177 7.57 -6.54 9.62
N ALA A 178 7.19 -5.57 8.79
CA ALA A 178 7.83 -4.26 8.70
C ALA A 178 7.57 -3.38 9.94
N ALA A 179 6.45 -3.62 10.66
CA ALA A 179 5.99 -2.83 11.81
C ALA A 179 6.63 -3.25 13.13
#